data_feaa4d362ae6150308de7dfa459da837
#
_entry.id   feaa4d362ae6150308de7dfa459da837
#
_cell.length_a   1.000
_cell.length_b   1.000
_cell.length_c   1.000
_cell.angle_alpha   90.00
_cell.angle_beta   90.00
_cell.angle_gamma   90.00
#
_symmetry.space_group_name_H-M   'P 1'
#
loop_
_entity.id
_entity.type
_entity.pdbx_description
1 polymer ?
#
loop_
_entity_poly.entity_id
_entity_poly.type
_entity_poly.pdbx_seq_one_letter_code
_entity_poly.pdbx_strand_id
1 'polypeptide(L)'
;MTTPRSLHHARYTRSNGYDPDWVVANQMGPNALWMAEALSEVMPIEPGMKVLDLGCGAAISSIFLAKEFGAQVWAADLWIEASDNQNRVLEAGVGDLVTPIHAEAHTLPFAGEFFDAVVSFDAYHYFGTADLYLGYLTDFLKPGGRVGTVSPALTSELGPEPPPELAPHWDWEFCSWHTPQWWQHHWAKTNKVIVDHADMVDGGWADWLRFNDFVAQSVEGWWIDAIANTHDMLEADQGKNLGFSRIIATKRQVDGATTV
;
A
#
# COMPACT_ATOMS: atom_id res chain seq x y z
N MET A 1 -20.76 -5.55 30.33
CA MET A 1 -20.49 -6.30 29.11
C MET A 1 -19.74 -5.34 28.21
N THR A 2 -18.48 -5.57 27.97
CA THR A 2 -17.70 -4.77 26.99
C THR A 2 -18.24 -5.08 25.61
N THR A 3 -18.56 -4.06 24.83
CA THR A 3 -18.92 -4.22 23.41
C THR A 3 -17.78 -4.98 22.72
N PRO A 4 -18.06 -6.01 21.92
CA PRO A 4 -17.02 -6.70 21.19
C PRO A 4 -16.22 -5.68 20.36
N ARG A 5 -14.89 -5.77 20.40
CA ARG A 5 -14.01 -4.97 19.53
C ARG A 5 -14.33 -5.32 18.08
N SER A 6 -14.50 -4.32 17.25
CA SER A 6 -14.86 -4.53 15.85
C SER A 6 -14.14 -3.56 14.93
N LEU A 7 -13.50 -4.10 13.91
CA LEU A 7 -12.98 -3.34 12.76
C LEU A 7 -14.02 -3.25 11.62
N HIS A 8 -15.29 -3.55 11.90
CA HIS A 8 -16.34 -3.49 10.89
C HIS A 8 -16.40 -2.12 10.21
N HIS A 9 -16.30 -2.10 8.89
CA HIS A 9 -16.29 -0.90 8.07
C HIS A 9 -17.49 -0.89 7.11
N ALA A 10 -18.20 0.23 7.00
CA ALA A 10 -19.39 0.33 6.15
C ALA A 10 -19.05 0.31 4.65
N ARG A 11 -17.90 0.88 4.26
CA ARG A 11 -17.41 0.94 2.88
C ARG A 11 -16.64 -0.31 2.50
N TYR A 12 -15.73 -0.77 3.35
CA TYR A 12 -14.81 -1.89 3.08
C TYR A 12 -15.40 -3.20 3.59
N THR A 13 -16.41 -3.69 2.88
CA THR A 13 -17.23 -4.81 3.35
C THR A 13 -16.56 -6.17 3.28
N ARG A 14 -15.60 -6.37 2.35
CA ARG A 14 -14.82 -7.62 2.24
C ARG A 14 -13.87 -7.77 3.43
N SER A 15 -13.26 -6.68 3.85
CA SER A 15 -12.36 -6.64 5.02
C SER A 15 -13.06 -7.05 6.32
N ASN A 16 -14.38 -6.93 6.40
CA ASN A 16 -15.17 -7.34 7.57
C ASN A 16 -15.17 -8.85 7.82
N GLY A 17 -14.74 -9.64 6.83
CA GLY A 17 -14.63 -11.11 6.96
C GLY A 17 -13.37 -11.59 7.68
N TYR A 18 -12.47 -10.66 8.04
CA TYR A 18 -11.20 -10.99 8.67
C TYR A 18 -11.25 -10.80 10.19
N ASP A 19 -10.60 -11.71 10.91
CA ASP A 19 -10.48 -11.63 12.36
C ASP A 19 -9.71 -10.36 12.77
N PRO A 20 -10.30 -9.45 13.56
CA PRO A 20 -9.64 -8.23 13.99
C PRO A 20 -8.35 -8.47 14.78
N ASP A 21 -8.30 -9.51 15.61
CA ASP A 21 -7.10 -9.82 16.41
C ASP A 21 -5.96 -10.33 15.50
N TRP A 22 -6.28 -11.09 14.44
CA TRP A 22 -5.31 -11.48 13.43
C TRP A 22 -4.79 -10.28 12.64
N VAL A 23 -5.65 -9.32 12.29
CA VAL A 23 -5.24 -8.09 11.59
C VAL A 23 -4.28 -7.28 12.45
N VAL A 24 -4.58 -7.10 13.74
CA VAL A 24 -3.70 -6.38 14.69
C VAL A 24 -2.38 -7.10 14.90
N ALA A 25 -2.39 -8.43 15.04
CA ALA A 25 -1.17 -9.21 15.26
C ALA A 25 -0.19 -9.18 14.07
N ASN A 26 -0.68 -8.88 12.86
CA ASN A 26 0.11 -8.85 11.63
C ASN A 26 0.22 -7.43 11.01
N GLN A 27 -0.27 -6.39 11.67
CA GLN A 27 -0.19 -5.02 11.16
C GLN A 27 1.27 -4.51 11.17
N MET A 28 1.60 -3.64 10.23
CA MET A 28 2.91 -2.98 10.12
C MET A 28 2.76 -1.48 9.80
N GLY A 29 1.60 -0.91 10.11
CA GLY A 29 1.22 0.47 9.81
C GLY A 29 -0.28 0.60 9.74
N PRO A 30 -0.83 1.41 8.82
CA PRO A 30 -2.25 1.53 8.56
C PRO A 30 -2.90 0.20 8.16
N ASN A 31 -4.24 0.13 8.20
CA ASN A 31 -4.96 -1.10 7.88
C ASN A 31 -4.80 -1.50 6.41
N ALA A 32 -3.94 -2.49 6.14
CA ALA A 32 -3.63 -2.97 4.80
C ALA A 32 -4.86 -3.54 4.06
N LEU A 33 -5.84 -4.11 4.79
CA LEU A 33 -7.09 -4.61 4.17
C LEU A 33 -7.91 -3.45 3.61
N TRP A 34 -8.07 -2.36 4.38
CA TRP A 34 -8.84 -1.20 3.92
C TRP A 34 -8.16 -0.50 2.75
N MET A 35 -6.83 -0.40 2.76
CA MET A 35 -6.07 0.15 1.63
C MET A 35 -6.21 -0.72 0.37
N ALA A 36 -6.13 -2.05 0.51
CA ALA A 36 -6.28 -2.97 -0.60
C ALA A 36 -7.71 -2.93 -1.17
N GLU A 37 -8.73 -2.84 -0.32
CA GLU A 37 -10.11 -2.71 -0.76
C GLU A 37 -10.37 -1.35 -1.42
N ALA A 38 -9.80 -0.26 -0.88
CA ALA A 38 -9.87 1.07 -1.49
C ALA A 38 -9.21 1.11 -2.89
N LEU A 39 -8.06 0.44 -3.08
CA LEU A 39 -7.45 0.32 -4.40
C LEU A 39 -8.34 -0.45 -5.37
N SER A 40 -8.93 -1.56 -4.92
CA SER A 40 -9.75 -2.43 -5.75
C SER A 40 -11.04 -1.79 -6.28
N GLU A 41 -11.50 -0.69 -5.66
CA GLU A 41 -12.65 0.08 -6.16
C GLU A 41 -12.38 0.72 -7.53
N VAL A 42 -11.11 1.05 -7.82
CA VAL A 42 -10.71 1.79 -9.04
C VAL A 42 -9.70 1.03 -9.91
N MET A 43 -9.12 -0.03 -9.37
CA MET A 43 -8.21 -0.93 -10.08
C MET A 43 -8.72 -2.36 -9.97
N PRO A 44 -9.53 -2.84 -10.93
CA PRO A 44 -10.02 -4.21 -10.92
C PRO A 44 -8.88 -5.24 -10.87
N ILE A 45 -8.98 -6.16 -9.92
CA ILE A 45 -8.15 -7.36 -9.82
C ILE A 45 -9.04 -8.55 -10.19
N GLU A 46 -8.59 -9.36 -11.12
CA GLU A 46 -9.38 -10.49 -11.65
C GLU A 46 -8.74 -11.84 -11.27
N PRO A 47 -9.53 -12.91 -11.18
CA PRO A 47 -9.01 -14.24 -10.88
C PRO A 47 -7.91 -14.67 -11.87
N GLY A 48 -6.81 -15.20 -11.33
CA GLY A 48 -5.67 -15.66 -12.11
C GLY A 48 -4.70 -14.58 -12.57
N MET A 49 -4.97 -13.29 -12.36
CA MET A 49 -3.98 -12.24 -12.57
C MET A 49 -2.73 -12.52 -11.75
N LYS A 50 -1.56 -12.31 -12.34
CA LYS A 50 -0.27 -12.31 -11.66
C LYS A 50 -0.01 -10.92 -11.08
N VAL A 51 -0.02 -10.83 -9.76
CA VAL A 51 0.13 -9.58 -9.02
C VAL A 51 1.41 -9.61 -8.20
N LEU A 52 2.24 -8.58 -8.32
CA LEU A 52 3.30 -8.31 -7.36
C LEU A 52 2.74 -7.38 -6.28
N ASP A 53 2.75 -7.81 -5.03
CA ASP A 53 2.48 -6.98 -3.85
C ASP A 53 3.85 -6.58 -3.27
N LEU A 54 4.25 -5.33 -3.53
CA LEU A 54 5.59 -4.82 -3.27
C LEU A 54 5.64 -4.01 -1.97
N GLY A 55 6.43 -4.48 -1.01
CA GLY A 55 6.42 -4.01 0.36
C GLY A 55 5.19 -4.54 1.11
N CYS A 56 4.95 -5.85 0.99
CA CYS A 56 3.74 -6.50 1.50
C CYS A 56 3.70 -6.65 3.03
N GLY A 57 4.81 -6.33 3.73
CA GLY A 57 4.93 -6.53 5.16
C GLY A 57 4.62 -7.98 5.57
N ALA A 58 3.72 -8.15 6.52
CA ALA A 58 3.24 -9.46 6.98
C ALA A 58 2.21 -10.13 6.03
N ALA A 59 2.20 -9.76 4.76
CA ALA A 59 1.39 -10.33 3.66
C ALA A 59 -0.14 -10.25 3.87
N ILE A 60 -0.64 -9.32 4.69
CA ILE A 60 -2.09 -9.14 4.90
C ILE A 60 -2.78 -8.79 3.58
N SER A 61 -2.27 -7.81 2.84
CA SER A 61 -2.76 -7.39 1.52
C SER A 61 -2.68 -8.52 0.50
N SER A 62 -1.59 -9.26 0.47
CA SER A 62 -1.39 -10.40 -0.43
C SER A 62 -2.42 -11.50 -0.19
N ILE A 63 -2.67 -11.86 1.07
CA ILE A 63 -3.69 -12.84 1.48
C ILE A 63 -5.08 -12.35 1.08
N PHE A 64 -5.37 -11.06 1.27
CA PHE A 64 -6.63 -10.44 0.87
C PHE A 64 -6.85 -10.53 -0.64
N LEU A 65 -5.86 -10.13 -1.45
CA LEU A 65 -5.95 -10.17 -2.90
C LEU A 65 -6.18 -11.60 -3.42
N ALA A 66 -5.52 -12.59 -2.83
CA ALA A 66 -5.71 -13.98 -3.18
C ALA A 66 -7.10 -14.50 -2.80
N LYS A 67 -7.57 -14.23 -1.58
CA LYS A 67 -8.88 -14.71 -1.08
C LYS A 67 -10.06 -14.06 -1.79
N GLU A 68 -10.02 -12.74 -1.91
CA GLU A 68 -11.18 -11.97 -2.37
C GLU A 68 -11.29 -11.91 -3.90
N PHE A 69 -10.16 -12.01 -4.60
CA PHE A 69 -10.13 -11.85 -6.04
C PHE A 69 -9.57 -13.07 -6.80
N GLY A 70 -9.02 -14.06 -6.11
CA GLY A 70 -8.42 -15.24 -6.77
C GLY A 70 -7.14 -14.91 -7.55
N ALA A 71 -6.44 -13.84 -7.19
CA ALA A 71 -5.19 -13.45 -7.82
C ALA A 71 -4.05 -14.41 -7.42
N GLN A 72 -3.10 -14.61 -8.33
CA GLN A 72 -1.80 -15.21 -8.03
C GLN A 72 -0.86 -14.08 -7.57
N VAL A 73 -0.45 -14.09 -6.31
CA VAL A 73 0.26 -12.97 -5.69
C VAL A 73 1.69 -13.37 -5.35
N TRP A 74 2.67 -12.56 -5.78
CA TRP A 74 4.03 -12.58 -5.29
C TRP A 74 4.17 -11.51 -4.21
N ALA A 75 4.28 -11.96 -2.96
CA ALA A 75 4.34 -11.11 -1.76
C ALA A 75 5.80 -10.79 -1.45
N ALA A 76 6.29 -9.64 -1.94
CA ALA A 76 7.69 -9.25 -1.81
C ALA A 76 7.88 -8.23 -0.68
N ASP A 77 8.79 -8.53 0.24
CA ASP A 77 9.16 -7.63 1.34
C ASP A 77 10.66 -7.73 1.66
N LEU A 78 11.23 -6.64 2.20
CA LEU A 78 12.62 -6.57 2.62
C LEU A 78 12.79 -6.89 4.12
N TRP A 79 11.82 -6.56 4.96
CA TRP A 79 11.93 -6.67 6.42
C TRP A 79 11.40 -7.98 6.95
N ILE A 80 10.43 -8.57 6.27
CA ILE A 80 9.79 -9.82 6.68
C ILE A 80 10.36 -10.99 5.86
N GLU A 81 10.88 -11.98 6.56
CA GLU A 81 11.41 -13.18 5.93
C GLU A 81 10.30 -13.94 5.18
N ALA A 82 10.64 -14.46 3.99
CA ALA A 82 9.69 -15.22 3.18
C ALA A 82 9.11 -16.45 3.91
N SER A 83 9.91 -17.08 4.79
CA SER A 83 9.47 -18.21 5.63
C SER A 83 8.37 -17.84 6.62
N ASP A 84 8.41 -16.63 7.18
CA ASP A 84 7.41 -16.15 8.12
C ASP A 84 6.09 -15.86 7.41
N ASN A 85 6.17 -15.21 6.25
CA ASN A 85 5.01 -15.00 5.40
C ASN A 85 4.45 -16.31 4.85
N GLN A 86 5.30 -17.31 4.55
CA GLN A 86 4.84 -18.62 4.11
C GLN A 86 3.96 -19.29 5.16
N ASN A 87 4.30 -19.19 6.45
CA ASN A 87 3.47 -19.72 7.52
C ASN A 87 2.09 -19.04 7.56
N ARG A 88 2.05 -17.70 7.49
CA ARG A 88 0.79 -16.94 7.45
C ARG A 88 -0.10 -17.29 6.26
N VAL A 89 0.51 -17.45 5.11
CA VAL A 89 -0.16 -17.81 3.85
C VAL A 89 -0.77 -19.21 3.94
N LEU A 90 -0.05 -20.17 4.51
CA LEU A 90 -0.55 -21.53 4.73
C LEU A 90 -1.69 -21.56 5.76
N GLU A 91 -1.55 -20.87 6.88
CA GLU A 91 -2.60 -20.72 7.90
C GLU A 91 -3.87 -20.06 7.33
N ALA A 92 -3.69 -19.09 6.42
CA ALA A 92 -4.79 -18.45 5.71
C ALA A 92 -5.44 -19.33 4.63
N GLY A 93 -4.86 -20.49 4.28
CA GLY A 93 -5.38 -21.42 3.28
C GLY A 93 -5.23 -20.94 1.83
N VAL A 94 -4.24 -20.08 1.54
CA VAL A 94 -3.97 -19.54 0.19
C VAL A 94 -2.56 -19.88 -0.33
N GLY A 95 -1.96 -20.96 0.20
CA GLY A 95 -0.61 -21.39 -0.17
C GLY A 95 -0.39 -21.66 -1.65
N ASP A 96 -1.45 -22.01 -2.39
CA ASP A 96 -1.39 -22.23 -3.84
C ASP A 96 -1.48 -20.93 -4.66
N LEU A 97 -1.86 -19.82 -4.04
CA LEU A 97 -2.07 -18.53 -4.71
C LEU A 97 -1.04 -17.48 -4.32
N VAL A 98 -0.44 -17.55 -3.12
CA VAL A 98 0.51 -16.54 -2.64
C VAL A 98 1.90 -17.16 -2.52
N THR A 99 2.88 -16.50 -3.14
CA THR A 99 4.30 -16.87 -3.11
C THR A 99 5.09 -15.76 -2.39
N PRO A 100 5.48 -15.94 -1.13
CA PRO A 100 6.32 -14.97 -0.42
C PRO A 100 7.75 -14.91 -1.00
N ILE A 101 8.29 -13.71 -1.08
CA ILE A 101 9.63 -13.43 -1.60
C ILE A 101 10.32 -12.45 -0.65
N HIS A 102 11.51 -12.79 -0.16
CA HIS A 102 12.37 -11.82 0.51
C HIS A 102 13.19 -11.08 -0.54
N ALA A 103 12.89 -9.81 -0.77
CA ALA A 103 13.53 -9.02 -1.82
C ALA A 103 13.55 -7.52 -1.50
N GLU A 104 14.60 -6.87 -1.99
CA GLU A 104 14.76 -5.41 -1.97
C GLU A 104 14.14 -4.82 -3.25
N ALA A 105 13.44 -3.69 -3.11
CA ALA A 105 12.62 -3.10 -4.17
C ALA A 105 13.39 -2.72 -5.45
N HIS A 106 14.69 -2.40 -5.35
CA HIS A 106 15.54 -2.03 -6.51
C HIS A 106 16.25 -3.23 -7.14
N THR A 107 16.12 -4.44 -6.57
CA THR A 107 16.78 -5.67 -7.06
C THR A 107 15.82 -6.85 -7.12
N LEU A 108 14.66 -6.64 -7.73
CA LEU A 108 13.58 -7.63 -7.81
C LEU A 108 13.99 -8.83 -8.69
N PRO A 109 13.83 -10.08 -8.21
CA PRO A 109 14.29 -11.28 -8.89
C PRO A 109 13.28 -11.84 -9.90
N PHE A 110 12.68 -10.98 -10.72
CA PHE A 110 11.64 -11.39 -11.66
C PHE A 110 12.05 -11.17 -13.11
N ALA A 111 11.44 -11.95 -14.00
CA ALA A 111 11.56 -11.73 -15.44
C ALA A 111 10.78 -10.47 -15.85
N GLY A 112 11.22 -9.80 -16.89
CA GLY A 112 10.48 -8.71 -17.51
C GLY A 112 9.12 -9.19 -18.03
N GLU A 113 8.14 -8.29 -18.04
CA GLU A 113 6.78 -8.53 -18.57
C GLU A 113 6.06 -9.73 -17.93
N PHE A 114 6.30 -9.95 -16.64
CA PHE A 114 5.77 -11.11 -15.94
C PHE A 114 4.41 -10.84 -15.26
N PHE A 115 4.20 -9.63 -14.72
CA PHE A 115 3.03 -9.29 -13.93
C PHE A 115 1.93 -8.60 -14.75
N ASP A 116 0.68 -8.92 -14.44
CA ASP A 116 -0.50 -8.19 -14.91
C ASP A 116 -0.68 -6.89 -14.12
N ALA A 117 -0.31 -6.92 -12.83
CA ALA A 117 -0.36 -5.77 -11.95
C ALA A 117 0.79 -5.76 -10.93
N VAL A 118 1.20 -4.57 -10.53
CA VAL A 118 2.00 -4.31 -9.32
C VAL A 118 1.15 -3.47 -8.40
N VAL A 119 1.06 -3.86 -7.12
CA VAL A 119 0.40 -3.07 -6.06
C VAL A 119 1.38 -2.80 -4.93
N SER A 120 1.15 -1.72 -4.19
CA SER A 120 1.94 -1.41 -3.00
C SER A 120 1.07 -0.61 -2.02
N PHE A 121 1.09 -1.03 -0.76
CA PHE A 121 0.29 -0.43 0.31
C PHE A 121 1.22 0.02 1.42
N ASP A 122 1.19 1.32 1.75
CA ASP A 122 2.02 1.94 2.79
C ASP A 122 3.54 1.69 2.62
N ALA A 123 4.00 1.47 1.39
CA ALA A 123 5.41 1.15 1.14
C ALA A 123 6.02 1.93 -0.04
N TYR A 124 5.26 2.18 -1.11
CA TYR A 124 5.81 2.77 -2.34
C TYR A 124 6.49 4.12 -2.12
N HIS A 125 6.02 4.92 -1.19
CA HIS A 125 6.58 6.25 -0.90
C HIS A 125 8.03 6.19 -0.39
N TYR A 126 8.49 5.09 0.21
CA TYR A 126 9.88 4.93 0.67
C TYR A 126 10.91 4.86 -0.47
N PHE A 127 10.50 4.40 -1.65
CA PHE A 127 11.41 4.20 -2.79
C PHE A 127 10.90 4.83 -4.09
N GLY A 128 9.62 5.06 -4.21
CA GLY A 128 8.96 5.52 -5.44
C GLY A 128 9.22 6.98 -5.81
N THR A 129 9.74 7.80 -4.88
CA THR A 129 10.14 9.19 -5.15
C THR A 129 11.42 9.30 -5.98
N ALA A 130 12.21 8.21 -6.10
CA ALA A 130 13.40 8.20 -6.94
C ALA A 130 13.02 8.31 -8.42
N ASP A 131 13.58 9.28 -9.12
CA ASP A 131 13.17 9.68 -10.49
C ASP A 131 13.14 8.54 -11.51
N LEU A 132 14.00 7.54 -11.36
CA LEU A 132 14.11 6.43 -12.31
C LEU A 132 13.41 5.16 -11.86
N TYR A 133 12.88 5.13 -10.63
CA TYR A 133 12.35 3.90 -10.04
C TYR A 133 11.13 3.36 -10.80
N LEU A 134 10.18 4.20 -11.16
CA LEU A 134 9.00 3.76 -11.92
C LEU A 134 9.38 3.13 -13.27
N GLY A 135 10.40 3.67 -13.93
CA GLY A 135 10.94 3.09 -15.18
C GLY A 135 11.41 1.66 -15.00
N TYR A 136 12.17 1.40 -13.94
CA TYR A 136 12.63 0.07 -13.55
C TYR A 136 11.44 -0.84 -13.20
N LEU A 137 10.50 -0.38 -12.37
CA LEU A 137 9.35 -1.17 -11.94
C LEU A 137 8.46 -1.60 -13.11
N THR A 138 8.26 -0.71 -14.08
CA THR A 138 7.42 -1.01 -15.26
C THR A 138 8.00 -2.09 -16.17
N ASP A 139 9.31 -2.39 -16.09
CA ASP A 139 9.90 -3.45 -16.89
C ASP A 139 9.34 -4.84 -16.50
N PHE A 140 8.88 -5.02 -15.26
CA PHE A 140 8.25 -6.26 -14.78
C PHE A 140 6.78 -6.39 -15.17
N LEU A 141 6.12 -5.30 -15.55
CA LEU A 141 4.73 -5.30 -16.01
C LEU A 141 4.63 -5.77 -17.47
N LYS A 142 3.64 -6.58 -17.77
CA LYS A 142 3.23 -6.85 -19.15
C LYS A 142 2.82 -5.55 -19.87
N PRO A 143 2.86 -5.50 -21.21
CA PRO A 143 2.23 -4.40 -21.96
C PRO A 143 0.76 -4.22 -21.55
N GLY A 144 0.39 -3.01 -21.17
CA GLY A 144 -0.95 -2.72 -20.63
C GLY A 144 -1.20 -3.17 -19.18
N GLY A 145 -0.19 -3.75 -18.52
CA GLY A 145 -0.25 -4.05 -17.10
C GLY A 145 -0.31 -2.77 -16.25
N ARG A 146 -0.79 -2.88 -15.02
CA ARG A 146 -1.08 -1.74 -14.17
C ARG A 146 -0.18 -1.68 -12.94
N VAL A 147 0.12 -0.47 -12.49
CA VAL A 147 0.67 -0.21 -11.16
C VAL A 147 -0.36 0.57 -10.35
N GLY A 148 -0.60 0.15 -9.10
CA GLY A 148 -1.52 0.81 -8.18
C GLY A 148 -0.91 0.93 -6.79
N THR A 149 -1.00 2.12 -6.18
CA THR A 149 -0.49 2.37 -4.83
C THR A 149 -1.54 3.04 -3.96
N VAL A 150 -1.54 2.70 -2.69
CA VAL A 150 -2.21 3.48 -1.63
C VAL A 150 -1.19 3.72 -0.53
N SER A 151 -0.89 4.99 -0.27
CA SER A 151 0.16 5.39 0.67
C SER A 151 -0.25 6.62 1.46
N PRO A 152 0.32 6.85 2.66
CA PRO A 152 0.20 8.12 3.36
C PRO A 152 0.52 9.29 2.43
N ALA A 153 -0.23 10.35 2.56
CA ALA A 153 -0.17 11.47 1.62
C ALA A 153 -0.57 12.79 2.26
N LEU A 154 -0.18 13.85 1.57
CA LEU A 154 -0.56 15.22 1.89
C LEU A 154 -1.77 15.65 1.08
N THR A 155 -2.64 16.48 1.67
CA THR A 155 -3.73 17.15 0.95
C THR A 155 -3.24 18.33 0.10
N SER A 156 -2.10 18.91 0.50
CA SER A 156 -1.36 19.94 -0.25
C SER A 156 0.13 19.81 0.04
N GLU A 157 0.98 20.12 -0.95
CA GLU A 157 2.44 20.11 -0.74
C GLU A 157 2.83 21.11 0.37
N LEU A 158 3.69 20.65 1.27
CA LEU A 158 4.18 21.47 2.37
C LEU A 158 5.40 22.29 1.94
N GLY A 159 5.64 23.38 2.68
CA GLY A 159 6.88 24.15 2.60
C GLY A 159 8.07 23.37 3.23
N PRO A 160 9.23 24.05 3.41
CA PRO A 160 10.41 23.39 3.97
C PRO A 160 10.25 22.98 5.45
N GLU A 161 9.24 23.48 6.13
CA GLU A 161 8.91 23.13 7.51
C GLU A 161 7.48 22.58 7.58
N PRO A 162 7.21 21.56 8.41
CA PRO A 162 5.86 21.06 8.61
C PRO A 162 4.99 22.11 9.31
N PRO A 163 3.65 22.05 9.15
CA PRO A 163 2.74 22.89 9.91
C PRO A 163 2.98 22.78 11.42
N PRO A 164 2.74 23.86 12.20
CA PRO A 164 3.00 23.87 13.64
C PRO A 164 2.32 22.73 14.41
N GLU A 165 1.12 22.32 14.00
CA GLU A 165 0.37 21.21 14.57
C GLU A 165 1.02 19.84 14.33
N LEU A 166 1.75 19.68 13.22
CA LEU A 166 2.43 18.43 12.86
C LEU A 166 3.90 18.41 13.32
N ALA A 167 4.52 19.57 13.54
CA ALA A 167 5.94 19.67 13.83
C ALA A 167 6.41 18.81 15.03
N PRO A 168 5.64 18.65 16.14
CA PRO A 168 6.04 17.78 17.25
C PRO A 168 6.10 16.29 16.92
N HIS A 169 5.38 15.88 15.87
CA HIS A 169 5.19 14.47 15.48
C HIS A 169 5.93 14.14 14.18
N TRP A 170 6.54 15.15 13.53
CA TRP A 170 7.14 15.01 12.22
C TRP A 170 8.40 14.18 12.25
N ASP A 171 8.43 13.10 11.46
CA ASP A 171 9.63 12.31 11.21
C ASP A 171 10.25 12.67 9.85
N TRP A 172 11.56 12.48 9.71
CA TRP A 172 12.28 12.77 8.47
C TRP A 172 11.76 11.94 7.28
N GLU A 173 11.25 10.74 7.51
CA GLU A 173 10.68 9.86 6.49
C GLU A 173 9.45 10.46 5.81
N PHE A 174 8.72 11.34 6.48
CA PHE A 174 7.53 11.98 5.93
C PHE A 174 7.84 12.97 4.80
N CYS A 175 9.12 13.26 4.56
CA CYS A 175 9.56 14.01 3.38
C CYS A 175 9.17 13.31 2.06
N SER A 176 8.86 12.02 2.10
CA SER A 176 8.40 11.22 0.95
C SER A 176 6.87 11.25 0.75
N TRP A 177 6.13 11.89 1.66
CA TRP A 177 4.68 12.03 1.53
C TRP A 177 4.36 13.21 0.61
N HIS A 178 3.59 12.92 -0.42
CA HIS A 178 3.23 13.88 -1.44
C HIS A 178 1.74 13.82 -1.76
N THR A 179 1.26 14.87 -2.45
CA THR A 179 -0.12 14.91 -2.93
C THR A 179 -0.34 13.93 -4.09
N PRO A 180 -1.59 13.50 -4.36
CA PRO A 180 -1.92 12.74 -5.56
C PRO A 180 -1.46 13.43 -6.86
N GLN A 181 -1.54 14.77 -6.91
CA GLN A 181 -1.12 15.55 -8.06
C GLN A 181 0.39 15.51 -8.28
N TRP A 182 1.17 15.51 -7.19
CA TRP A 182 2.62 15.35 -7.27
C TRP A 182 2.98 13.99 -7.88
N TRP A 183 2.37 12.91 -7.36
CA TRP A 183 2.58 11.56 -7.88
C TRP A 183 2.15 11.45 -9.35
N GLN A 184 1.00 12.01 -9.71
CA GLN A 184 0.53 12.06 -11.09
C GLN A 184 1.55 12.71 -12.02
N HIS A 185 2.09 13.87 -11.64
CA HIS A 185 3.09 14.58 -12.42
C HIS A 185 4.42 13.83 -12.45
N HIS A 186 4.85 13.27 -11.32
CA HIS A 186 6.10 12.51 -11.22
C HIS A 186 6.07 11.29 -12.15
N TRP A 187 4.99 10.50 -12.10
CA TRP A 187 4.83 9.33 -12.94
C TRP A 187 4.66 9.69 -14.43
N ALA A 188 3.87 10.69 -14.76
CA ALA A 188 3.64 11.12 -16.13
C ALA A 188 4.92 11.56 -16.84
N LYS A 189 5.85 12.23 -16.12
CA LYS A 189 7.14 12.67 -16.68
C LYS A 189 8.01 11.53 -17.17
N THR A 190 7.87 10.33 -16.63
CA THR A 190 8.64 9.15 -17.07
C THR A 190 8.30 8.73 -18.51
N ASN A 191 7.11 9.11 -18.99
CA ASN A 191 6.53 8.65 -20.26
C ASN A 191 6.42 7.10 -20.37
N LYS A 192 6.58 6.37 -19.26
CA LYS A 192 6.45 4.90 -19.20
C LYS A 192 5.02 4.44 -18.98
N VAL A 193 4.21 5.28 -18.35
CA VAL A 193 2.83 4.98 -17.98
C VAL A 193 1.86 6.07 -18.44
N ILE A 194 0.57 5.72 -18.45
CA ILE A 194 -0.55 6.65 -18.46
C ILE A 194 -1.14 6.60 -17.07
N VAL A 195 -1.19 7.73 -16.36
CA VAL A 195 -1.86 7.79 -15.05
C VAL A 195 -3.35 7.83 -15.28
N ASP A 196 -4.03 6.78 -14.88
CA ASP A 196 -5.49 6.61 -15.09
C ASP A 196 -6.29 7.23 -13.95
N HIS A 197 -5.72 7.22 -12.73
CA HIS A 197 -6.38 7.69 -11.52
C HIS A 197 -5.37 8.24 -10.51
N ALA A 198 -5.71 9.37 -9.89
CA ALA A 198 -4.92 9.98 -8.82
C ALA A 198 -5.85 10.81 -7.92
N ASP A 199 -6.16 10.32 -6.72
CA ASP A 199 -7.02 11.00 -5.77
C ASP A 199 -6.59 10.77 -4.31
N MET A 200 -7.20 11.53 -3.42
CA MET A 200 -7.19 11.21 -1.99
C MET A 200 -8.29 10.19 -1.70
N VAL A 201 -7.97 9.17 -0.90
CA VAL A 201 -8.97 8.23 -0.38
C VAL A 201 -9.91 8.98 0.57
N ASP A 202 -11.18 9.05 0.21
CA ASP A 202 -12.18 9.74 1.02
C ASP A 202 -12.28 9.12 2.42
N GLY A 203 -12.19 9.96 3.47
CA GLY A 203 -12.20 9.53 4.87
C GLY A 203 -10.92 8.82 5.34
N GLY A 204 -9.88 8.70 4.51
CA GLY A 204 -8.70 7.89 4.79
C GLY A 204 -7.98 8.25 6.09
N TRP A 205 -7.86 9.53 6.46
CA TRP A 205 -7.27 9.92 7.73
C TRP A 205 -8.08 9.44 8.93
N ALA A 206 -9.41 9.52 8.84
CA ALA A 206 -10.30 9.07 9.92
C ALA A 206 -10.25 7.55 10.09
N ASP A 207 -10.12 6.82 8.98
CA ASP A 207 -9.91 5.37 8.99
C ASP A 207 -8.56 5.02 9.62
N TRP A 208 -7.50 5.78 9.33
CA TRP A 208 -6.19 5.59 9.92
C TRP A 208 -6.23 5.84 11.44
N LEU A 209 -6.80 6.96 11.89
CA LEU A 209 -6.98 7.26 13.31
C LEU A 209 -7.77 6.16 14.01
N ARG A 210 -8.90 5.75 13.44
CA ARG A 210 -9.73 4.68 13.98
C ARG A 210 -8.99 3.34 14.09
N PHE A 211 -8.15 3.00 13.13
CA PHE A 211 -7.34 1.79 13.19
C PHE A 211 -6.28 1.89 14.27
N ASN A 212 -5.61 3.04 14.40
CA ASN A 212 -4.66 3.30 15.47
C ASN A 212 -5.29 3.17 16.86
N ASP A 213 -6.48 3.73 17.08
CA ASP A 213 -7.24 3.57 18.33
C ASP A 213 -7.51 2.09 18.65
N PHE A 214 -7.78 1.32 17.62
CA PHE A 214 -8.03 -0.11 17.78
C PHE A 214 -6.75 -0.87 18.14
N VAL A 215 -5.66 -0.60 17.45
CA VAL A 215 -4.34 -1.23 17.66
C VAL A 215 -3.76 -0.86 19.02
N ALA A 216 -3.84 0.40 19.44
CA ALA A 216 -3.31 0.91 20.70
C ALA A 216 -3.78 0.14 21.94
N GLN A 217 -4.91 -0.55 21.85
CA GLN A 217 -5.46 -1.36 22.95
C GLN A 217 -4.78 -2.73 23.12
N SER A 218 -3.95 -3.17 22.15
CA SER A 218 -3.38 -4.52 22.12
C SER A 218 -1.91 -4.55 21.74
N VAL A 219 -1.33 -3.41 21.31
CA VAL A 219 0.06 -3.35 20.88
C VAL A 219 1.01 -3.42 22.07
N GLU A 220 2.14 -4.09 21.87
CA GLU A 220 3.20 -4.22 22.87
C GLU A 220 4.56 -3.85 22.26
N GLY A 221 5.55 -3.57 23.12
CA GLY A 221 6.92 -3.32 22.71
C GLY A 221 7.13 -1.97 22.03
N TRP A 222 8.05 -1.91 21.09
CA TRP A 222 8.48 -0.69 20.43
C TRP A 222 7.40 0.01 19.57
N TRP A 223 6.36 -0.74 19.17
CA TRP A 223 5.22 -0.19 18.44
C TRP A 223 4.37 0.78 19.27
N ILE A 224 4.41 0.70 20.61
CA ILE A 224 3.60 1.55 21.49
C ILE A 224 3.86 3.03 21.21
N ASP A 225 5.13 3.44 21.18
CA ASP A 225 5.49 4.85 20.97
C ASP A 225 5.17 5.30 19.54
N ALA A 226 5.39 4.45 18.54
CA ALA A 226 5.07 4.76 17.15
C ALA A 226 3.56 4.93 16.93
N ILE A 227 2.74 4.04 17.48
CA ILE A 227 1.27 4.13 17.40
C ILE A 227 0.77 5.37 18.15
N ALA A 228 1.30 5.66 19.35
CA ALA A 228 0.92 6.84 20.12
C ALA A 228 1.27 8.14 19.36
N ASN A 229 2.49 8.25 18.82
CA ASN A 229 2.89 9.43 18.06
C ASN A 229 2.03 9.62 16.80
N THR A 230 1.73 8.55 16.08
CA THR A 230 0.85 8.61 14.90
C THR A 230 -0.58 9.00 15.29
N HIS A 231 -1.10 8.46 16.40
CA HIS A 231 -2.41 8.83 16.93
C HIS A 231 -2.48 10.34 17.22
N ASP A 232 -1.53 10.85 18.02
CA ASP A 232 -1.49 12.25 18.40
C ASP A 232 -1.33 13.18 17.18
N MET A 233 -0.53 12.76 16.19
CA MET A 233 -0.37 13.45 14.91
C MET A 233 -1.71 13.56 14.16
N LEU A 234 -2.42 12.44 14.03
CA LEU A 234 -3.70 12.40 13.31
C LEU A 234 -4.80 13.19 14.06
N GLU A 235 -4.81 13.14 15.40
CA GLU A 235 -5.71 13.96 16.22
C GLU A 235 -5.43 15.45 16.07
N ALA A 236 -4.15 15.85 16.04
CA ALA A 236 -3.77 17.25 15.82
C ALA A 236 -4.12 17.74 14.42
N ASP A 237 -3.98 16.90 13.41
CA ASP A 237 -4.22 17.25 12.00
C ASP A 237 -5.70 17.29 11.62
N GLN A 238 -6.50 16.38 12.14
CA GLN A 238 -7.92 16.24 11.82
C GLN A 238 -8.24 16.19 10.31
N GLY A 239 -7.35 15.58 9.53
CA GLY A 239 -7.50 15.42 8.08
C GLY A 239 -7.28 16.72 7.28
N LYS A 240 -6.71 17.74 7.88
CA LYS A 240 -6.42 19.00 7.22
C LYS A 240 -5.26 18.86 6.24
N ASN A 241 -4.21 18.17 6.63
CA ASN A 241 -2.99 18.00 5.85
C ASN A 241 -2.73 16.55 5.44
N LEU A 242 -3.21 15.56 6.21
CA LEU A 242 -2.87 14.15 6.09
C LEU A 242 -4.04 13.28 5.60
N GLY A 243 -3.70 12.21 4.90
CA GLY A 243 -4.62 11.17 4.46
C GLY A 243 -3.90 10.09 3.67
N PHE A 244 -4.60 9.42 2.77
CA PHE A 244 -4.01 8.47 1.84
C PHE A 244 -4.22 8.92 0.41
N SER A 245 -3.17 8.87 -0.42
CA SER A 245 -3.28 8.97 -1.86
C SER A 245 -3.49 7.60 -2.47
N ARG A 246 -4.25 7.57 -3.57
CA ARG A 246 -4.48 6.39 -4.40
C ARG A 246 -4.11 6.74 -5.82
N ILE A 247 -3.10 6.03 -6.37
CA ILE A 247 -2.56 6.31 -7.71
C ILE A 247 -2.59 5.02 -8.52
N ILE A 248 -3.18 5.07 -9.70
CA ILE A 248 -3.20 3.97 -10.66
C ILE A 248 -2.67 4.46 -12.00
N ALA A 249 -1.83 3.64 -12.62
CA ALA A 249 -1.36 3.89 -13.96
C ALA A 249 -1.20 2.60 -14.76
N THR A 250 -1.42 2.71 -16.06
CA THR A 250 -1.24 1.64 -17.04
C THR A 250 0.10 1.80 -17.76
N LYS A 251 0.88 0.72 -17.83
CA LYS A 251 2.13 0.68 -18.64
C LYS A 251 1.80 0.98 -20.10
N ARG A 252 2.50 1.95 -20.69
CA ARG A 252 2.38 2.25 -22.12
C ARG A 252 2.78 1.04 -22.94
N GLN A 253 2.00 0.76 -23.98
CA GLN A 253 2.45 -0.14 -25.04
C GLN A 253 3.51 0.62 -25.87
N VAL A 254 4.66 0.03 -26.05
CA VAL A 254 5.63 0.53 -27.02
C VAL A 254 5.11 0.07 -28.37
N ASP A 255 4.51 0.98 -29.13
CA ASP A 255 4.23 0.73 -30.55
C ASP A 255 5.56 0.27 -31.18
N GLY A 256 5.54 -0.92 -31.81
CA GLY A 256 6.73 -1.62 -32.26
C GLY A 256 7.75 -0.66 -32.85
N ALA A 257 8.96 -0.68 -32.28
CA ALA A 257 10.07 0.11 -32.74
C ALA A 257 10.24 -0.12 -34.25
N THR A 258 9.93 0.90 -35.04
CA THR A 258 10.49 0.98 -36.39
C THR A 258 12.00 1.04 -36.18
N THR A 259 12.65 -0.11 -36.32
CA THR A 259 14.11 -0.22 -36.36
C THR A 259 14.57 0.63 -37.55
N VAL A 260 15.23 1.74 -37.25
CA VAL A 260 16.00 2.51 -38.21
C VAL A 260 17.40 1.93 -38.21
#